data_f82d115acf6866a8adc00673a67647f9
#
_entry.id   f82d115acf6866a8adc00673a67647f9
#
_cell.length_a   1.000
_cell.length_b   1.000
_cell.length_c   1.000
_cell.angle_alpha   90.00
_cell.angle_beta   90.00
_cell.angle_gamma   90.00
#
_symmetry.space_group_name_H-M   'P 1'
#
loop_
_entity.id
_entity.type
_entity.pdbx_description
1 polymer ?
#
loop_
_entity_poly.entity_id
_entity_poly.type
_entity_poly.pdbx_seq_one_letter_code
_entity_poly.pdbx_strand_id
1 'polypeptide(L)'
;MSDLARATDPMQEFGTTASNVFFYYEDLAAAEVFYRDKLGLRLAADYGTAKILQVAPKSFITLVDHEHGMHSADEPKTVAIALVTDQLDEWWDYIQSLDIDMRSKEYTPREGSAHDGFVAIDPEGYYLEFERFNPHPENEDFIPVLDETPTLYADADSSVPDGLGFKATVVWFYYKDMEGMQRFYEETMGFDLIVDQGWAKIYPIGPTGYFGLVDESRGMHNFTEEKAVTLSIFTDDIDGWYGYVSQQPNVEMRSEEIHDSDNYRAFIAYDPGGYYLEWDVFKSSDDNATLLPIIAE
;
A
#
# COMPACT_ATOMS: atom_id res chain seq x y z
N MET A 1 11.88 -7.38 -39.30
CA MET A 1 11.32 -7.86 -38.04
C MET A 1 12.28 -7.41 -36.98
N SER A 2 11.97 -6.27 -36.35
CA SER A 2 12.79 -5.73 -35.28
C SER A 2 12.50 -6.57 -34.04
N ASP A 3 13.52 -7.25 -33.51
CA ASP A 3 13.51 -7.66 -32.11
C ASP A 3 13.29 -6.39 -31.29
N LEU A 4 12.04 -6.14 -30.88
CA LEU A 4 11.77 -5.32 -29.73
C LEU A 4 12.43 -6.08 -28.57
N ALA A 5 13.54 -5.55 -28.08
CA ALA A 5 14.14 -6.01 -26.84
C ALA A 5 12.99 -6.10 -25.84
N ARG A 6 12.77 -7.30 -25.28
CA ARG A 6 11.84 -7.52 -24.18
C ARG A 6 12.18 -6.45 -23.16
N ALA A 7 11.21 -5.63 -22.80
CA ALA A 7 11.43 -4.62 -21.76
C ALA A 7 12.07 -5.34 -20.57
N THR A 8 13.16 -4.80 -20.08
CA THR A 8 13.77 -5.29 -18.84
C THR A 8 12.67 -5.22 -17.77
N ASP A 9 12.53 -6.27 -16.98
CA ASP A 9 11.64 -6.27 -15.84
C ASP A 9 12.27 -5.33 -14.78
N PRO A 10 11.76 -4.10 -14.60
CA PRO A 10 12.41 -3.13 -13.74
C PRO A 10 12.36 -3.56 -12.26
N MET A 11 11.36 -4.37 -11.88
CA MET A 11 11.27 -4.91 -10.53
C MET A 11 12.42 -5.89 -10.23
N GLN A 12 12.81 -6.71 -11.22
CA GLN A 12 13.95 -7.61 -11.09
C GLN A 12 15.29 -6.88 -11.27
N GLU A 13 15.35 -5.87 -12.13
CA GLU A 13 16.59 -5.16 -12.45
C GLU A 13 17.01 -4.22 -11.33
N PHE A 14 16.07 -3.41 -10.79
CA PHE A 14 16.37 -2.37 -9.79
C PHE A 14 15.93 -2.77 -8.37
N GLY A 15 15.14 -3.82 -8.23
CA GLY A 15 14.69 -4.38 -6.96
C GLY A 15 13.68 -3.51 -6.22
N THR A 16 12.96 -4.17 -5.31
CA THR A 16 12.08 -3.53 -4.33
C THR A 16 12.30 -4.18 -2.97
N THR A 17 12.48 -3.39 -1.93
CA THR A 17 12.75 -3.88 -0.58
C THR A 17 11.50 -3.90 0.29
N ALA A 18 10.56 -2.98 0.03
CA ALA A 18 9.29 -2.88 0.74
C ALA A 18 8.28 -2.01 -0.03
N SER A 19 7.05 -1.99 0.43
CA SER A 19 5.99 -1.09 -0.04
C SER A 19 5.52 -0.16 1.06
N ASN A 20 5.03 1.00 0.68
CA ASN A 20 4.46 1.97 1.60
C ASN A 20 3.30 2.73 0.94
N VAL A 21 2.39 3.24 1.75
CA VAL A 21 1.35 4.16 1.32
C VAL A 21 1.32 5.36 2.25
N PHE A 22 1.27 6.57 1.68
CA PHE A 22 1.16 7.80 2.45
C PHE A 22 -0.32 8.20 2.55
N PHE A 23 -0.76 8.45 3.78
CA PHE A 23 -2.05 9.03 4.11
C PHE A 23 -1.86 10.38 4.81
N TYR A 24 -2.74 11.35 4.53
CA TYR A 24 -2.59 12.74 4.89
C TYR A 24 -3.66 13.16 5.90
N TYR A 25 -3.24 13.69 7.05
CA TYR A 25 -4.07 13.94 8.23
C TYR A 25 -4.04 15.39 8.66
N GLU A 26 -5.19 15.91 9.07
CA GLU A 26 -5.31 17.17 9.80
C GLU A 26 -4.82 17.00 11.26
N ASP A 27 -5.19 15.87 11.89
CA ASP A 27 -4.73 15.50 13.24
C ASP A 27 -3.81 14.26 13.20
N LEU A 28 -2.53 14.50 12.88
CA LEU A 28 -1.51 13.44 12.84
C LEU A 28 -1.39 12.68 14.18
N ALA A 29 -1.58 13.38 15.33
CA ALA A 29 -1.46 12.74 16.64
C ALA A 29 -2.63 11.78 16.91
N ALA A 30 -3.85 12.14 16.53
CA ALA A 30 -5.00 11.25 16.63
C ALA A 30 -4.84 10.04 15.68
N ALA A 31 -4.33 10.25 14.47
CA ALA A 31 -4.03 9.18 13.54
C ALA A 31 -2.97 8.21 14.11
N GLU A 32 -1.87 8.73 14.66
CA GLU A 32 -0.83 7.89 15.29
C GLU A 32 -1.43 7.00 16.40
N VAL A 33 -2.22 7.58 17.31
CA VAL A 33 -2.89 6.82 18.39
C VAL A 33 -3.79 5.73 17.81
N PHE A 34 -4.56 6.04 16.77
CA PHE A 34 -5.44 5.05 16.13
C PHE A 34 -4.65 3.86 15.59
N TYR A 35 -3.62 4.10 14.76
CA TYR A 35 -2.88 3.04 14.11
C TYR A 35 -1.99 2.25 15.08
N ARG A 36 -1.36 2.90 16.06
CA ARG A 36 -0.48 2.22 17.01
C ARG A 36 -1.24 1.53 18.12
N ASP A 37 -2.20 2.21 18.74
CA ASP A 37 -2.89 1.67 19.91
C ASP A 37 -4.02 0.71 19.53
N LYS A 38 -4.87 1.09 18.55
CA LYS A 38 -6.03 0.28 18.17
C LYS A 38 -5.73 -0.78 17.09
N LEU A 39 -4.74 -0.59 16.24
CA LEU A 39 -4.35 -1.58 15.22
C LEU A 39 -3.01 -2.27 15.51
N GLY A 40 -2.27 -1.82 16.51
CA GLY A 40 -1.03 -2.45 16.96
C GLY A 40 0.14 -2.28 16.00
N LEU A 41 0.11 -1.26 15.13
CA LEU A 41 1.20 -1.01 14.18
C LEU A 41 2.44 -0.47 14.89
N ARG A 42 3.62 -0.89 14.44
CA ARG A 42 4.89 -0.52 15.04
C ARG A 42 5.48 0.72 14.37
N LEU A 43 5.92 1.68 15.17
CA LEU A 43 6.64 2.85 14.65
C LEU A 43 8.03 2.43 14.15
N ALA A 44 8.28 2.62 12.87
CA ALA A 44 9.55 2.31 12.20
C ALA A 44 10.44 3.56 12.03
N ALA A 45 9.85 4.73 11.76
CA ALA A 45 10.55 6.02 11.73
C ALA A 45 9.63 7.17 12.12
N ASP A 46 10.18 8.21 12.74
CA ASP A 46 9.46 9.43 13.14
C ASP A 46 10.23 10.67 12.70
N TYR A 47 9.70 11.40 11.73
CA TYR A 47 10.26 12.66 11.22
C TYR A 47 9.52 13.89 11.77
N GLY A 48 8.68 13.72 12.80
CA GLY A 48 7.85 14.77 13.36
C GLY A 48 6.58 15.01 12.56
N THR A 49 6.70 15.44 11.32
CA THR A 49 5.57 15.71 10.40
C THR A 49 5.16 14.50 9.55
N ALA A 50 5.93 13.42 9.61
CA ALA A 50 5.60 12.14 8.98
C ALA A 50 6.07 10.99 9.86
N LYS A 51 5.28 9.92 9.94
CA LYS A 51 5.55 8.75 10.77
C LYS A 51 5.35 7.48 9.94
N ILE A 52 6.39 6.65 9.83
CA ILE A 52 6.34 5.37 9.12
C ILE A 52 5.95 4.28 10.11
N LEU A 53 4.83 3.61 9.86
CA LEU A 53 4.31 2.51 10.67
C LEU A 53 4.41 1.20 9.89
N GLN A 54 4.98 0.18 10.52
CA GLN A 54 5.05 -1.17 9.95
C GLN A 54 3.71 -1.89 10.14
N VAL A 55 3.11 -2.35 9.03
CA VAL A 55 1.83 -3.08 8.99
C VAL A 55 2.05 -4.58 8.89
N ALA A 56 2.91 -4.97 7.96
CA ALA A 56 3.29 -6.36 7.69
C ALA A 56 4.81 -6.43 7.54
N PRO A 57 5.43 -7.61 7.40
CA PRO A 57 6.91 -7.73 7.45
C PRO A 57 7.68 -6.73 6.56
N LYS A 58 7.16 -6.42 5.37
CA LYS A 58 7.76 -5.48 4.39
C LYS A 58 6.73 -4.50 3.82
N SER A 59 5.69 -4.18 4.58
CA SER A 59 4.65 -3.23 4.17
C SER A 59 4.41 -2.18 5.24
N PHE A 60 4.29 -0.93 4.81
CA PHE A 60 4.21 0.22 5.69
C PHE A 60 3.05 1.14 5.32
N ILE A 61 2.60 1.92 6.30
CA ILE A 61 1.75 3.12 6.13
C ILE A 61 2.54 4.29 6.69
N THR A 62 2.65 5.37 5.93
CA THR A 62 3.19 6.64 6.41
C THR A 62 2.04 7.60 6.69
N LEU A 63 1.92 8.03 7.94
CA LEU A 63 1.00 9.09 8.35
C LEU A 63 1.70 10.42 8.15
N VAL A 64 1.09 11.35 7.42
CA VAL A 64 1.68 12.65 7.09
C VAL A 64 0.79 13.78 7.60
N ASP A 65 1.39 14.75 8.28
CA ASP A 65 0.75 16.04 8.52
C ASP A 65 0.50 16.73 7.17
N HIS A 66 -0.77 16.96 6.83
CA HIS A 66 -1.17 17.48 5.53
C HIS A 66 -0.56 18.84 5.19
N GLU A 67 -0.27 19.69 6.21
CA GLU A 67 0.37 21.01 6.00
C GLU A 67 1.82 20.89 5.51
N HIS A 68 2.44 19.69 5.68
CA HIS A 68 3.81 19.38 5.28
C HIS A 68 3.89 18.32 4.19
N GLY A 69 2.74 17.81 3.75
CA GLY A 69 2.62 16.76 2.74
C GLY A 69 2.37 17.29 1.32
N MET A 70 2.15 16.35 0.42
CA MET A 70 1.86 16.64 -0.99
C MET A 70 0.36 16.81 -1.28
N HIS A 71 -0.49 16.38 -0.37
CA HIS A 71 -1.94 16.41 -0.47
C HIS A 71 -2.55 17.10 0.74
N SER A 72 -3.68 17.75 0.51
CA SER A 72 -4.50 18.33 1.58
C SER A 72 -5.36 17.25 2.25
N ALA A 73 -5.63 17.40 3.54
CA ALA A 73 -6.59 16.55 4.25
C ALA A 73 -8.03 16.68 3.71
N ASP A 74 -8.35 17.78 3.03
CA ASP A 74 -9.67 18.01 2.38
C ASP A 74 -9.86 17.25 1.05
N GLU A 75 -8.77 16.73 0.45
CA GLU A 75 -8.86 15.96 -0.78
C GLU A 75 -9.59 14.62 -0.56
N PRO A 76 -10.30 14.11 -1.60
CA PRO A 76 -10.98 12.82 -1.51
C PRO A 76 -10.03 11.67 -1.14
N LYS A 77 -10.47 10.78 -0.26
CA LYS A 77 -9.75 9.56 0.14
C LYS A 77 -10.07 8.41 -0.84
N THR A 78 -9.78 8.61 -2.14
CA THR A 78 -10.09 7.64 -3.20
C THR A 78 -9.05 6.51 -3.22
N VAL A 79 -8.98 5.80 -2.10
CA VAL A 79 -8.09 4.66 -1.85
C VAL A 79 -8.69 3.78 -0.77
N ALA A 80 -8.41 2.49 -0.81
CA ALA A 80 -8.54 1.60 0.33
C ALA A 80 -7.23 0.83 0.51
N ILE A 81 -6.92 0.44 1.73
CA ILE A 81 -5.84 -0.50 2.00
C ILE A 81 -6.42 -1.79 2.58
N ALA A 82 -6.14 -2.92 1.92
CA ALA A 82 -6.41 -4.22 2.51
C ALA A 82 -5.28 -4.58 3.50
N LEU A 83 -5.69 -4.92 4.69
CA LEU A 83 -4.87 -5.45 5.78
C LEU A 83 -5.09 -6.97 5.78
N VAL A 84 -4.20 -7.69 5.10
CA VAL A 84 -4.37 -9.13 4.86
C VAL A 84 -4.02 -9.92 6.10
N THR A 85 -4.97 -10.75 6.56
CA THR A 85 -4.84 -11.50 7.82
C THR A 85 -5.47 -12.89 7.74
N ASP A 86 -4.92 -13.85 8.49
CA ASP A 86 -5.55 -15.17 8.70
C ASP A 86 -6.55 -15.15 9.87
N GLN A 87 -6.48 -14.14 10.75
CA GLN A 87 -7.29 -13.98 11.97
C GLN A 87 -8.47 -13.02 11.73
N LEU A 88 -9.16 -13.14 10.58
CA LEU A 88 -10.19 -12.19 10.16
C LEU A 88 -11.41 -12.18 11.11
N ASP A 89 -11.82 -13.34 11.61
CA ASP A 89 -12.96 -13.46 12.52
C ASP A 89 -12.66 -12.80 13.88
N GLU A 90 -11.45 -13.01 14.41
CA GLU A 90 -10.99 -12.43 15.65
C GLU A 90 -10.76 -10.91 15.52
N TRP A 91 -10.27 -10.45 14.36
CA TRP A 91 -10.21 -9.01 14.06
C TRP A 91 -11.60 -8.38 14.02
N TRP A 92 -12.58 -9.05 13.42
CA TRP A 92 -13.96 -8.56 13.42
C TRP A 92 -14.49 -8.36 14.84
N ASP A 93 -14.37 -9.38 15.70
CA ASP A 93 -14.83 -9.33 17.09
C ASP A 93 -14.14 -8.20 17.87
N TYR A 94 -12.83 -8.03 17.66
CA TYR A 94 -12.08 -6.97 18.31
C TYR A 94 -12.49 -5.58 17.82
N ILE A 95 -12.54 -5.34 16.52
CA ILE A 95 -12.92 -4.04 15.93
C ILE A 95 -14.35 -3.65 16.33
N GLN A 96 -15.29 -4.61 16.38
CA GLN A 96 -16.65 -4.36 16.86
C GLN A 96 -16.70 -3.95 18.35
N SER A 97 -15.69 -4.28 19.13
CA SER A 97 -15.61 -3.89 20.53
C SER A 97 -15.11 -2.45 20.73
N LEU A 98 -14.58 -1.84 19.68
CA LEU A 98 -14.04 -0.48 19.67
C LEU A 98 -15.08 0.52 19.15
N ASP A 99 -14.93 1.79 19.55
CA ASP A 99 -15.68 2.91 18.97
C ASP A 99 -14.95 3.40 17.70
N ILE A 100 -15.16 2.65 16.61
CA ILE A 100 -14.55 2.91 15.29
C ILE A 100 -15.67 2.96 14.25
N ASP A 101 -15.61 3.93 13.35
CA ASP A 101 -16.53 4.04 12.23
C ASP A 101 -16.36 2.84 11.28
N MET A 102 -17.49 2.27 10.86
CA MET A 102 -17.54 1.09 10.00
C MET A 102 -18.33 1.36 8.73
N ARG A 103 -17.71 1.04 7.58
CA ARG A 103 -18.44 0.93 6.32
C ARG A 103 -19.25 -0.36 6.26
N SER A 104 -18.67 -1.47 6.72
CA SER A 104 -19.32 -2.76 6.83
C SER A 104 -20.20 -2.82 8.08
N LYS A 105 -21.52 -3.03 7.90
CA LYS A 105 -22.47 -3.16 9.03
C LYS A 105 -22.53 -4.57 9.60
N GLU A 106 -22.09 -5.53 8.81
CA GLU A 106 -22.07 -6.96 9.14
C GLU A 106 -20.92 -7.63 8.39
N TYR A 107 -20.42 -8.70 8.93
CA TYR A 107 -19.42 -9.56 8.32
C TYR A 107 -19.91 -11.01 8.43
N THR A 108 -19.94 -11.70 7.30
CA THR A 108 -20.31 -13.13 7.23
C THR A 108 -19.44 -13.80 6.17
N PRO A 109 -18.54 -14.71 6.57
CA PRO A 109 -17.77 -15.52 5.63
C PRO A 109 -18.68 -16.30 4.69
N ARG A 110 -18.29 -16.39 3.41
CA ARG A 110 -19.08 -17.08 2.38
C ARG A 110 -18.30 -18.27 1.83
N GLU A 111 -18.88 -19.45 1.93
CA GLU A 111 -18.29 -20.66 1.35
C GLU A 111 -18.08 -20.49 -0.17
N GLY A 112 -16.86 -20.77 -0.65
CA GLY A 112 -16.48 -20.66 -2.05
C GLY A 112 -16.22 -19.24 -2.55
N SER A 113 -16.19 -18.24 -1.66
CA SER A 113 -15.77 -16.88 -1.99
C SER A 113 -14.26 -16.83 -2.25
N ALA A 114 -13.82 -16.02 -3.22
CA ALA A 114 -12.39 -15.77 -3.46
C ALA A 114 -11.74 -15.03 -2.28
N HIS A 115 -12.50 -14.20 -1.60
CA HIS A 115 -12.08 -13.49 -0.40
C HIS A 115 -13.25 -13.27 0.57
N ASP A 116 -12.93 -13.05 1.82
CA ASP A 116 -13.82 -12.52 2.84
C ASP A 116 -13.18 -11.27 3.45
N GLY A 117 -14.01 -10.30 3.85
CA GLY A 117 -13.51 -9.07 4.43
C GLY A 117 -14.59 -8.18 5.02
N PHE A 118 -14.13 -7.19 5.77
CA PHE A 118 -14.94 -6.08 6.27
C PHE A 118 -14.12 -4.79 6.25
N VAL A 119 -14.80 -3.64 6.24
CA VAL A 119 -14.16 -2.33 6.09
C VAL A 119 -14.46 -1.46 7.30
N ALA A 120 -13.41 -1.07 8.00
CA ALA A 120 -13.39 0.00 8.99
C ALA A 120 -13.00 1.32 8.31
N ILE A 121 -13.29 2.43 8.99
CA ILE A 121 -12.96 3.78 8.55
C ILE A 121 -12.03 4.39 9.59
N ASP A 122 -10.90 4.92 9.16
CA ASP A 122 -9.97 5.60 10.05
C ASP A 122 -10.49 7.00 10.47
N PRO A 123 -9.81 7.72 11.39
CA PRO A 123 -10.29 9.01 11.91
C PRO A 123 -10.59 10.08 10.85
N GLU A 124 -10.00 9.99 9.64
CA GLU A 124 -10.19 10.99 8.59
C GLU A 124 -10.78 10.43 7.29
N GLY A 125 -11.30 9.21 7.32
CA GLY A 125 -12.10 8.66 6.24
C GLY A 125 -11.39 7.71 5.29
N TYR A 126 -10.17 7.28 5.56
CA TYR A 126 -9.52 6.22 4.81
C TYR A 126 -10.16 4.87 5.09
N TYR A 127 -10.36 4.07 4.04
CA TYR A 127 -10.93 2.74 4.15
C TYR A 127 -9.86 1.71 4.45
N LEU A 128 -10.04 1.00 5.56
CA LEU A 128 -9.19 -0.09 6.03
C LEU A 128 -9.97 -1.38 5.86
N GLU A 129 -9.63 -2.15 4.83
CA GLU A 129 -10.25 -3.43 4.53
C GLU A 129 -9.48 -4.55 5.24
N PHE A 130 -10.07 -5.14 6.26
CA PHE A 130 -9.54 -6.37 6.85
C PHE A 130 -9.94 -7.51 5.94
N GLU A 131 -8.97 -8.23 5.39
CA GLU A 131 -9.22 -9.16 4.30
C GLU A 131 -8.49 -10.48 4.48
N ARG A 132 -9.16 -11.56 4.08
CA ARG A 132 -8.59 -12.89 3.95
C ARG A 132 -8.87 -13.39 2.53
N PHE A 133 -7.82 -13.72 1.80
CA PHE A 133 -7.93 -14.43 0.53
C PHE A 133 -8.15 -15.93 0.79
N ASN A 134 -9.07 -16.53 0.04
CA ASN A 134 -9.44 -17.93 0.18
C ASN A 134 -8.91 -18.76 -1.01
N PRO A 135 -8.71 -20.07 -0.84
CA PRO A 135 -8.43 -20.97 -1.96
C PRO A 135 -9.55 -20.87 -3.01
N HIS A 136 -9.21 -20.29 -4.15
CA HIS A 136 -10.11 -20.02 -5.28
C HIS A 136 -9.28 -19.98 -6.57
N PRO A 137 -9.84 -20.35 -7.75
CA PRO A 137 -9.08 -20.27 -9.01
C PRO A 137 -8.49 -18.90 -9.31
N GLU A 138 -9.13 -17.81 -8.87
CA GLU A 138 -8.61 -16.43 -9.03
C GLU A 138 -7.36 -16.17 -8.21
N ASN A 139 -7.13 -16.92 -7.12
CA ASN A 139 -6.03 -16.75 -6.18
C ASN A 139 -4.99 -17.87 -6.28
N GLU A 140 -5.01 -18.69 -7.36
CA GLU A 140 -4.16 -19.88 -7.49
C GLU A 140 -2.66 -19.56 -7.30
N ASP A 141 -2.21 -18.44 -7.85
CA ASP A 141 -0.82 -18.00 -7.73
C ASP A 141 -0.54 -17.20 -6.44
N PHE A 142 -1.57 -16.62 -5.84
CA PHE A 142 -1.42 -15.74 -4.67
C PHE A 142 -1.43 -16.48 -3.33
N ILE A 143 -2.30 -17.49 -3.18
CA ILE A 143 -2.41 -18.27 -1.93
C ILE A 143 -1.08 -18.90 -1.51
N PRO A 144 -0.30 -19.56 -2.40
CA PRO A 144 0.99 -20.13 -1.99
C PRO A 144 1.97 -19.07 -1.44
N VAL A 145 1.96 -17.85 -2.00
CA VAL A 145 2.81 -16.76 -1.52
C VAL A 145 2.36 -16.29 -0.13
N LEU A 146 1.05 -16.14 0.07
CA LEU A 146 0.50 -15.76 1.37
C LEU A 146 0.72 -16.83 2.45
N ASP A 147 0.64 -18.12 2.09
CA ASP A 147 0.87 -19.23 3.04
C ASP A 147 2.31 -19.26 3.56
N GLU A 148 3.28 -18.86 2.73
CA GLU A 148 4.69 -18.76 3.11
C GLU A 148 5.03 -17.45 3.84
N THR A 149 4.17 -16.44 3.73
CA THR A 149 4.39 -15.12 4.35
C THR A 149 4.10 -15.17 5.85
N PRO A 150 5.06 -14.80 6.72
CA PRO A 150 4.84 -14.77 8.15
C PRO A 150 3.89 -13.63 8.56
N THR A 151 3.10 -13.85 9.60
CA THR A 151 2.29 -12.81 10.23
C THR A 151 3.16 -11.91 11.10
N LEU A 152 3.10 -10.61 10.89
CA LEU A 152 3.57 -9.62 11.85
C LEU A 152 2.46 -9.36 12.86
N TYR A 153 2.65 -9.87 14.09
CA TYR A 153 1.68 -9.66 15.16
C TYR A 153 1.73 -8.24 15.70
N ALA A 154 0.60 -7.78 16.22
CA ALA A 154 0.47 -6.47 16.82
C ALA A 154 1.52 -6.19 17.90
N ASP A 155 1.85 -4.92 18.11
CA ASP A 155 2.74 -4.50 19.18
C ASP A 155 2.14 -4.88 20.55
N ALA A 156 2.95 -5.50 21.39
CA ALA A 156 2.52 -5.94 22.73
C ALA A 156 2.10 -4.79 23.67
N ASP A 157 2.54 -3.56 23.35
CA ASP A 157 2.17 -2.36 24.12
C ASP A 157 0.85 -1.73 23.62
N SER A 158 0.24 -2.28 22.55
CA SER A 158 -1.06 -1.83 22.02
C SER A 158 -2.25 -2.42 22.78
N SER A 159 -3.47 -1.96 22.49
CA SER A 159 -4.70 -2.57 23.03
C SER A 159 -5.21 -3.78 22.23
N VAL A 160 -4.49 -4.19 21.20
CA VAL A 160 -4.86 -5.34 20.35
C VAL A 160 -4.65 -6.66 21.10
N PRO A 161 -5.64 -7.58 21.07
CA PRO A 161 -5.48 -8.91 21.65
C PRO A 161 -4.29 -9.69 21.08
N ASP A 162 -3.64 -10.48 21.94
CA ASP A 162 -2.55 -11.36 21.52
C ASP A 162 -2.97 -12.28 20.36
N GLY A 163 -2.07 -12.45 19.39
CA GLY A 163 -2.26 -13.37 18.27
C GLY A 163 -2.94 -12.73 17.05
N LEU A 164 -3.32 -11.45 17.10
CA LEU A 164 -3.78 -10.70 15.93
C LEU A 164 -2.61 -10.02 15.22
N GLY A 165 -2.66 -9.99 13.88
CA GLY A 165 -1.62 -9.40 13.07
C GLY A 165 -1.93 -9.41 11.58
N PHE A 166 -0.98 -8.95 10.77
CA PHE A 166 -1.13 -8.85 9.32
C PHE A 166 0.04 -9.52 8.60
N LYS A 167 -0.24 -10.13 7.45
CA LYS A 167 0.75 -10.81 6.58
C LYS A 167 1.22 -9.92 5.45
N ALA A 168 0.28 -9.16 4.89
CA ALA A 168 0.49 -8.36 3.69
C ALA A 168 -0.44 -7.15 3.65
N THR A 169 -0.21 -6.27 2.69
CA THR A 169 -1.15 -5.18 2.34
C THR A 169 -1.44 -5.17 0.86
N VAL A 170 -2.66 -4.79 0.47
CA VAL A 170 -2.99 -4.43 -0.91
C VAL A 170 -3.53 -3.00 -0.93
N VAL A 171 -2.88 -2.10 -1.67
CA VAL A 171 -3.34 -0.71 -1.81
C VAL A 171 -4.22 -0.62 -3.06
N TRP A 172 -5.51 -0.38 -2.89
CA TRP A 172 -6.52 -0.37 -3.95
C TRP A 172 -6.71 1.02 -4.52
N PHE A 173 -6.44 1.20 -5.81
CA PHE A 173 -6.70 2.41 -6.59
C PHE A 173 -7.86 2.20 -7.56
N TYR A 174 -8.68 3.25 -7.76
CA TYR A 174 -9.95 3.17 -8.47
C TYR A 174 -9.89 3.91 -9.80
N TYR A 175 -10.22 3.22 -10.91
CA TYR A 175 -10.04 3.73 -12.25
C TYR A 175 -11.31 3.59 -13.12
N LYS A 176 -11.46 4.50 -14.08
CA LYS A 176 -12.48 4.45 -15.13
C LYS A 176 -12.07 3.54 -16.29
N ASP A 177 -10.80 3.54 -16.64
CA ASP A 177 -10.23 2.78 -17.77
C ASP A 177 -9.31 1.67 -17.24
N MET A 178 -9.91 0.56 -16.86
CA MET A 178 -9.17 -0.61 -16.35
C MET A 178 -8.20 -1.20 -17.37
N GLU A 179 -8.61 -1.28 -18.66
CA GLU A 179 -7.74 -1.84 -19.70
C GLU A 179 -6.52 -0.96 -19.98
N GLY A 180 -6.72 0.37 -19.98
CA GLY A 180 -5.63 1.33 -20.15
C GLY A 180 -4.65 1.27 -18.99
N MET A 181 -5.15 1.18 -17.77
CA MET A 181 -4.33 1.10 -16.57
C MET A 181 -3.59 -0.25 -16.45
N GLN A 182 -4.25 -1.36 -16.81
CA GLN A 182 -3.59 -2.66 -16.86
C GLN A 182 -2.40 -2.62 -17.84
N ARG A 183 -2.59 -2.12 -19.06
CA ARG A 183 -1.49 -1.97 -20.03
C ARG A 183 -0.38 -1.07 -19.50
N PHE A 184 -0.73 0.02 -18.83
CA PHE A 184 0.26 0.92 -18.24
C PHE A 184 1.13 0.18 -17.21
N TYR A 185 0.53 -0.49 -16.25
CA TYR A 185 1.29 -1.17 -15.19
C TYR A 185 2.05 -2.40 -15.70
N GLU A 186 1.49 -3.18 -16.63
CA GLU A 186 2.16 -4.37 -17.17
C GLU A 186 3.21 -4.05 -18.25
N GLU A 187 2.88 -3.19 -19.22
CA GLU A 187 3.74 -2.92 -20.38
C GLU A 187 4.71 -1.76 -20.17
N THR A 188 4.31 -0.72 -19.39
CA THR A 188 5.14 0.46 -19.15
C THR A 188 5.91 0.34 -17.84
N MET A 189 5.24 -0.06 -16.74
CA MET A 189 5.87 -0.19 -15.43
C MET A 189 6.51 -1.56 -15.20
N GLY A 190 6.16 -2.57 -15.99
CA GLY A 190 6.73 -3.91 -15.91
C GLY A 190 6.24 -4.72 -14.70
N PHE A 191 5.07 -4.40 -14.16
CA PHE A 191 4.53 -5.14 -13.02
C PHE A 191 3.95 -6.49 -13.46
N ASP A 192 4.19 -7.53 -12.69
CA ASP A 192 3.67 -8.88 -12.93
C ASP A 192 2.31 -9.06 -12.25
N LEU A 193 1.30 -9.49 -13.02
CA LEU A 193 -0.03 -9.76 -12.50
C LEU A 193 -0.05 -11.06 -11.69
N ILE A 194 -0.54 -11.00 -10.44
CA ILE A 194 -0.67 -12.19 -9.57
C ILE A 194 -2.12 -12.62 -9.33
N VAL A 195 -3.09 -11.68 -9.40
CA VAL A 195 -4.52 -11.97 -9.30
C VAL A 195 -5.29 -11.20 -10.35
N ASP A 196 -6.16 -11.89 -11.10
CA ASP A 196 -7.11 -11.29 -12.04
C ASP A 196 -8.54 -11.70 -11.70
N GLN A 197 -9.31 -10.77 -11.14
CA GLN A 197 -10.75 -10.93 -10.87
C GLN A 197 -11.61 -10.29 -11.97
N GLY A 198 -11.00 -9.87 -13.08
CA GLY A 198 -11.63 -9.12 -14.16
C GLY A 198 -11.83 -7.64 -13.81
N TRP A 199 -12.58 -7.35 -12.75
CA TRP A 199 -12.87 -6.00 -12.27
C TRP A 199 -11.85 -5.46 -11.26
N ALA A 200 -11.04 -6.31 -10.69
CA ALA A 200 -9.91 -5.97 -9.83
C ALA A 200 -8.69 -6.83 -10.20
N LYS A 201 -7.50 -6.28 -10.03
CA LYS A 201 -6.23 -6.93 -10.36
C LYS A 201 -5.21 -6.61 -9.28
N ILE A 202 -4.32 -7.57 -8.97
CA ILE A 202 -3.29 -7.39 -7.94
C ILE A 202 -1.91 -7.63 -8.53
N TYR A 203 -0.97 -6.75 -8.18
CA TYR A 203 0.44 -6.76 -8.59
C TYR A 203 1.34 -6.70 -7.35
N PRO A 204 2.37 -7.54 -7.22
CA PRO A 204 3.38 -7.38 -6.18
C PRO A 204 4.22 -6.12 -6.46
N ILE A 205 4.45 -5.32 -5.42
CA ILE A 205 5.33 -4.14 -5.44
C ILE A 205 6.37 -4.17 -4.32
N GLY A 206 6.43 -5.26 -3.59
CA GLY A 206 7.36 -5.56 -2.53
C GLY A 206 7.09 -6.95 -1.96
N PRO A 207 7.94 -7.47 -1.06
CA PRO A 207 7.83 -8.84 -0.56
C PRO A 207 6.51 -9.18 0.14
N THR A 208 5.87 -8.20 0.80
CA THR A 208 4.55 -8.36 1.45
C THR A 208 3.58 -7.24 1.09
N GLY A 209 3.94 -6.41 0.12
CA GLY A 209 3.12 -5.28 -0.34
C GLY A 209 2.67 -5.45 -1.76
N TYR A 210 1.40 -5.20 -1.96
CA TYR A 210 0.73 -5.35 -3.24
C TYR A 210 -0.01 -4.08 -3.60
N PHE A 211 -0.17 -3.87 -4.88
CA PHE A 211 -0.93 -2.79 -5.49
C PHE A 211 -2.12 -3.37 -6.25
N GLY A 212 -3.28 -2.75 -6.14
CA GLY A 212 -4.50 -3.23 -6.78
C GLY A 212 -5.17 -2.20 -7.66
N LEU A 213 -5.55 -2.59 -8.87
CA LEU A 213 -6.43 -1.84 -9.76
C LEU A 213 -7.87 -2.26 -9.52
N VAL A 214 -8.79 -1.29 -9.41
CA VAL A 214 -10.21 -1.54 -9.22
C VAL A 214 -11.03 -0.73 -10.24
N ASP A 215 -11.96 -1.38 -10.93
CA ASP A 215 -13.00 -0.70 -11.70
C ASP A 215 -13.90 0.09 -10.75
N GLU A 216 -13.95 1.43 -10.90
CA GLU A 216 -14.74 2.32 -10.04
C GLU A 216 -16.21 1.93 -9.97
N SER A 217 -16.75 1.38 -11.06
CA SER A 217 -18.17 0.99 -11.12
C SER A 217 -18.54 -0.20 -10.21
N ARG A 218 -17.53 -0.93 -9.74
CA ARG A 218 -17.67 -2.11 -8.86
C ARG A 218 -16.96 -1.96 -7.52
N GLY A 219 -16.07 -0.98 -7.42
CA GLY A 219 -15.28 -0.73 -6.23
C GLY A 219 -16.03 0.03 -5.12
N MET A 220 -15.30 0.35 -4.07
CA MET A 220 -15.82 1.08 -2.91
C MET A 220 -15.84 2.59 -3.10
N HIS A 221 -15.02 3.10 -4.01
CA HIS A 221 -14.93 4.52 -4.38
C HIS A 221 -15.19 4.72 -5.86
N ASN A 222 -15.77 5.87 -6.20
CA ASN A 222 -15.73 6.40 -7.56
C ASN A 222 -14.38 7.09 -7.78
N PHE A 223 -13.92 7.14 -9.01
CA PHE A 223 -12.75 7.91 -9.40
C PHE A 223 -12.94 9.41 -9.10
N THR A 224 -11.88 10.05 -8.62
CA THR A 224 -11.77 11.49 -8.43
C THR A 224 -10.52 12.02 -9.11
N GLU A 225 -10.49 13.29 -9.48
CA GLU A 225 -9.28 13.89 -10.10
C GLU A 225 -8.18 14.10 -9.04
N GLU A 226 -8.54 14.59 -7.85
CA GLU A 226 -7.64 14.73 -6.70
C GLU A 226 -7.84 13.54 -5.75
N LYS A 227 -6.75 13.09 -5.11
CA LYS A 227 -6.75 11.92 -4.22
C LYS A 227 -5.67 12.07 -3.16
N ALA A 228 -6.07 12.13 -1.90
CA ALA A 228 -5.13 12.25 -0.77
C ALA A 228 -4.38 10.94 -0.49
N VAL A 229 -3.57 10.48 -1.45
CA VAL A 229 -2.77 9.26 -1.32
C VAL A 229 -1.55 9.30 -2.24
N THR A 230 -0.43 8.74 -1.76
CA THR A 230 0.75 8.43 -2.55
C THR A 230 1.14 6.98 -2.31
N LEU A 231 1.32 6.19 -3.37
CA LEU A 231 1.90 4.85 -3.29
C LEU A 231 3.42 4.98 -3.36
N SER A 232 4.14 4.31 -2.48
CA SER A 232 5.60 4.31 -2.48
C SER A 232 6.18 2.90 -2.58
N ILE A 233 7.26 2.80 -3.33
CA ILE A 233 8.08 1.61 -3.50
C ILE A 233 9.46 1.89 -2.87
N PHE A 234 9.84 1.13 -1.86
CA PHE A 234 11.18 1.20 -1.32
C PHE A 234 12.13 0.35 -2.16
N THR A 235 13.27 0.91 -2.50
CA THR A 235 14.26 0.28 -3.37
C THR A 235 15.69 0.53 -2.88
N ASP A 236 16.64 -0.25 -3.35
CA ASP A 236 18.08 0.01 -3.15
C ASP A 236 18.71 0.72 -4.36
N ASP A 237 18.04 0.74 -5.52
CA ASP A 237 18.53 1.38 -6.75
C ASP A 237 17.60 2.47 -7.28
N ILE A 238 17.53 3.58 -6.56
CA ILE A 238 16.71 4.73 -6.94
C ILE A 238 17.19 5.40 -8.25
N ASP A 239 18.50 5.36 -8.54
CA ASP A 239 19.05 5.94 -9.76
C ASP A 239 18.64 5.11 -10.98
N GLY A 240 18.62 3.78 -10.88
CA GLY A 240 18.09 2.87 -11.89
C GLY A 240 16.61 3.10 -12.15
N TRP A 241 15.81 3.13 -11.08
CA TRP A 241 14.37 3.43 -11.19
C TRP A 241 14.08 4.79 -11.81
N TYR A 242 14.78 5.85 -11.38
CA TYR A 242 14.59 7.19 -11.95
C TYR A 242 14.97 7.23 -13.44
N GLY A 243 16.10 6.60 -13.79
CA GLY A 243 16.55 6.48 -15.18
C GLY A 243 15.54 5.75 -16.06
N TYR A 244 14.89 4.71 -15.53
CA TYR A 244 13.87 3.95 -16.24
C TYR A 244 12.55 4.74 -16.37
N VAL A 245 11.98 5.18 -15.22
CA VAL A 245 10.66 5.81 -15.14
C VAL A 245 10.61 7.12 -15.92
N SER A 246 11.65 7.95 -15.82
CA SER A 246 11.72 9.25 -16.51
C SER A 246 11.79 9.16 -18.05
N GLN A 247 12.09 7.97 -18.59
CA GLN A 247 12.16 7.75 -20.03
C GLN A 247 10.87 7.13 -20.60
N GLN A 248 9.91 6.75 -19.75
CA GLN A 248 8.66 6.15 -20.21
C GLN A 248 7.74 7.19 -20.85
N PRO A 249 7.23 6.93 -22.07
CA PRO A 249 6.50 7.93 -22.85
C PRO A 249 5.13 8.31 -22.25
N ASN A 250 4.58 7.46 -21.38
CA ASN A 250 3.26 7.62 -20.79
C ASN A 250 3.32 7.96 -19.29
N VAL A 251 4.51 8.30 -18.79
CA VAL A 251 4.70 8.71 -17.39
C VAL A 251 4.90 10.23 -17.35
N GLU A 252 4.15 10.90 -16.51
CA GLU A 252 4.37 12.29 -16.16
C GLU A 252 5.20 12.36 -14.88
N MET A 253 6.39 12.95 -14.97
CA MET A 253 7.26 13.14 -13.81
C MET A 253 6.81 14.39 -13.03
N ARG A 254 6.57 14.22 -11.72
CA ARG A 254 6.43 15.35 -10.80
C ARG A 254 7.79 15.89 -10.38
N SER A 255 8.75 15.00 -10.15
CA SER A 255 10.12 15.37 -9.77
C SER A 255 10.98 15.61 -11.02
N GLU A 256 11.58 16.79 -11.13
CA GLU A 256 12.56 17.09 -12.19
C GLU A 256 13.90 16.38 -11.96
N GLU A 257 14.21 16.08 -10.69
CA GLU A 257 15.41 15.38 -10.24
C GLU A 257 15.08 14.55 -8.97
N ILE A 258 15.96 13.64 -8.59
CA ILE A 258 15.83 12.91 -7.33
C ILE A 258 16.06 13.90 -6.18
N HIS A 259 15.07 14.05 -5.31
CA HIS A 259 15.23 14.76 -4.04
C HIS A 259 16.23 14.02 -3.15
N ASP A 260 17.14 14.77 -2.53
CA ASP A 260 18.22 14.22 -1.69
C ASP A 260 18.26 14.97 -0.34
N SER A 261 17.78 14.33 0.72
CA SER A 261 17.81 14.84 2.09
C SER A 261 18.80 14.07 2.98
N ASP A 262 18.91 14.42 4.25
CA ASP A 262 19.74 13.70 5.21
C ASP A 262 19.21 12.29 5.50
N ASN A 263 17.89 12.08 5.41
CA ASN A 263 17.23 10.84 5.81
C ASN A 263 16.88 9.91 4.63
N TYR A 264 16.60 10.46 3.45
CA TYR A 264 16.18 9.68 2.29
C TYR A 264 16.48 10.37 0.96
N ARG A 265 16.41 9.59 -0.13
CA ARG A 265 16.31 10.07 -1.50
C ARG A 265 14.99 9.60 -2.07
N ALA A 266 14.31 10.45 -2.84
CA ALA A 266 13.00 10.13 -3.42
C ALA A 266 12.77 10.82 -4.76
N PHE A 267 11.92 10.25 -5.60
CA PHE A 267 11.31 10.92 -6.73
C PHE A 267 9.87 10.48 -6.92
N ILE A 268 9.08 11.30 -7.60
CA ILE A 268 7.65 11.12 -7.76
C ILE A 268 7.27 11.25 -9.22
N ALA A 269 6.38 10.37 -9.67
CA ALA A 269 5.71 10.42 -10.95
C ALA A 269 4.19 10.29 -10.77
N TYR A 270 3.44 10.55 -11.84
CA TYR A 270 2.00 10.29 -11.88
C TYR A 270 1.72 9.06 -12.74
N ASP A 271 0.77 8.26 -12.32
CA ASP A 271 0.15 7.33 -13.24
C ASP A 271 -0.87 8.06 -14.16
N PRO A 272 -1.36 7.43 -15.24
CA PRO A 272 -2.35 8.07 -16.12
C PRO A 272 -3.69 8.39 -15.44
N GLY A 273 -3.99 7.80 -14.28
CA GLY A 273 -5.14 8.10 -13.44
C GLY A 273 -4.93 9.28 -12.48
N GLY A 274 -3.72 9.86 -12.44
CA GLY A 274 -3.36 10.98 -11.58
C GLY A 274 -3.02 10.58 -10.14
N TYR A 275 -2.79 9.31 -9.86
CA TYR A 275 -2.24 8.89 -8.58
C TYR A 275 -0.73 9.16 -8.52
N TYR A 276 -0.24 9.52 -7.34
CA TYR A 276 1.17 9.73 -7.08
C TYR A 276 1.86 8.40 -6.80
N LEU A 277 2.94 8.15 -7.55
CA LEU A 277 3.85 7.02 -7.37
C LEU A 277 5.20 7.57 -6.93
N GLU A 278 5.70 7.11 -5.80
CA GLU A 278 6.97 7.55 -5.21
C GLU A 278 7.94 6.36 -5.10
N TRP A 279 9.21 6.63 -5.30
CA TRP A 279 10.29 5.68 -5.05
C TRP A 279 11.21 6.26 -3.99
N ASP A 280 11.55 5.44 -2.98
CA ASP A 280 12.33 5.86 -1.83
C ASP A 280 13.54 4.96 -1.59
N VAL A 281 14.66 5.59 -1.24
CA VAL A 281 15.84 4.97 -0.61
C VAL A 281 16.12 5.67 0.69
N PHE A 282 16.16 4.94 1.80
CA PHE A 282 16.48 5.49 3.11
C PHE A 282 17.97 5.46 3.40
N LYS A 283 18.45 6.53 4.06
CA LYS A 283 19.86 6.70 4.45
C LYS A 283 20.07 6.34 5.91
N SER A 284 21.31 6.04 6.26
CA SER A 284 21.71 5.84 7.65
C SER A 284 21.60 7.16 8.41
N SER A 285 20.65 7.24 9.34
CA SER A 285 20.42 8.35 10.26
C SER A 285 19.81 7.82 11.56
N ASP A 286 19.78 8.66 12.59
CA ASP A 286 19.17 8.29 13.87
C ASP A 286 17.65 8.03 13.69
N ASP A 287 16.97 8.81 12.84
CA ASP A 287 15.54 8.67 12.57
C ASP A 287 15.20 7.35 11.87
N ASN A 288 16.14 6.80 11.09
CA ASN A 288 15.97 5.55 10.34
C ASN A 288 16.52 4.31 11.08
N ALA A 289 17.00 4.45 12.30
CA ALA A 289 17.67 3.37 13.03
C ALA A 289 16.80 2.12 13.21
N THR A 290 15.49 2.28 13.32
CA THR A 290 14.55 1.16 13.42
C THR A 290 14.09 0.65 12.05
N LEU A 291 13.88 1.55 11.07
CA LEU A 291 13.41 1.21 9.72
C LEU A 291 14.43 0.40 8.92
N LEU A 292 15.70 0.84 8.90
CA LEU A 292 16.73 0.25 8.06
C LEU A 292 16.94 -1.27 8.29
N PRO A 293 17.05 -1.78 9.52
CA PRO A 293 17.13 -3.23 9.73
C PRO A 293 15.93 -3.99 9.18
N ILE A 294 14.71 -3.43 9.28
CA ILE A 294 13.49 -4.07 8.79
C ILE A 294 13.51 -4.20 7.27
N ILE A 295 13.90 -3.16 6.54
CA ILE A 295 13.90 -3.19 5.07
C ILE A 295 15.10 -3.92 4.47
N ALA A 296 16.19 -4.12 5.22
CA ALA A 296 17.41 -4.81 4.78
C ALA A 296 17.33 -6.35 4.89
N GLU A 297 16.50 -6.91 5.77
CA GLU A 297 16.29 -8.36 5.94
C GLU A 297 15.57 -8.99 4.76
#